data_b968e45c3a28accda4e85e1dc2446381
#
_entry.id   b968e45c3a28accda4e85e1dc2446381
#
_cell.length_a   1.000
_cell.length_b   1.000
_cell.length_c   1.000
_cell.angle_alpha   90.00
_cell.angle_beta   90.00
_cell.angle_gamma   90.00
#
_symmetry.space_group_name_H-M   'P 1'
#
loop_
_entity.id
_entity.type
_entity.pdbx_description
1 polymer ?
#
loop_
_entity_poly.entity_id
_entity_poly.type
_entity_poly.pdbx_seq_one_letter_code
_entity_poly.pdbx_strand_id
1 'polypeptide(L)'
;LIHITQWLAKKLAFLRILRFLNPFRYIKRIDWYIIKKFVGTYFFSILLIISVAIVFDVNDNLPKFTENHAPLRAIVFDYYLNFVPYFANLFSALFVFIAVIFFTSKMAGNSEIIAIMASGISFKRLLRPYMITCIMLSAMSYALSAYVIPYGTVVRQNFEIKYKKKSKNTSAENV
;
A
#
# COMPACT_ATOMS: atom_id res chain seq x y z
N LEU A 1 -40.35 4.81 -19.49
CA LEU A 1 -39.55 5.95 -19.99
C LEU A 1 -38.65 6.53 -18.89
N ILE A 2 -39.14 6.76 -17.68
CA ILE A 2 -38.40 7.38 -16.56
C ILE A 2 -37.19 6.52 -16.14
N HIS A 3 -37.27 5.20 -16.13
CA HIS A 3 -36.17 4.30 -15.75
C HIS A 3 -35.00 4.31 -16.75
N ILE A 4 -35.29 4.50 -18.02
CA ILE A 4 -34.26 4.55 -19.08
C ILE A 4 -33.49 5.87 -19.02
N THR A 5 -34.14 6.97 -18.71
CA THR A 5 -33.51 8.29 -18.57
C THR A 5 -32.57 8.35 -17.34
N GLN A 6 -32.95 7.74 -16.22
CA GLN A 6 -32.12 7.66 -15.04
C GLN A 6 -30.87 6.76 -15.26
N TRP A 7 -31.07 5.64 -15.98
CA TRP A 7 -29.94 4.74 -16.32
C TRP A 7 -28.96 5.41 -17.28
N LEU A 8 -29.46 6.11 -18.29
CA LEU A 8 -28.63 6.91 -19.20
C LEU A 8 -27.92 8.07 -18.51
N ALA A 9 -28.57 8.75 -17.57
CA ALA A 9 -27.95 9.80 -16.77
C ALA A 9 -26.81 9.27 -15.90
N LYS A 10 -26.97 8.10 -15.24
CA LYS A 10 -25.89 7.43 -14.49
C LYS A 10 -24.75 7.00 -15.41
N LYS A 11 -25.04 6.48 -16.58
CA LYS A 11 -24.01 6.07 -17.56
C LYS A 11 -23.26 7.28 -18.14
N LEU A 12 -23.97 8.36 -18.39
CA LEU A 12 -23.37 9.64 -18.85
C LEU A 12 -22.55 10.31 -17.73
N ALA A 13 -23.01 10.26 -16.48
CA ALA A 13 -22.22 10.74 -15.33
C ALA A 13 -20.96 9.88 -15.14
N PHE A 14 -21.05 8.58 -15.26
CA PHE A 14 -19.91 7.65 -15.23
C PHE A 14 -18.93 7.90 -16.40
N LEU A 15 -19.43 8.10 -17.61
CA LEU A 15 -18.62 8.45 -18.78
C LEU A 15 -17.99 9.85 -18.66
N ARG A 16 -18.69 10.80 -18.00
CA ARG A 16 -18.15 12.14 -17.71
C ARG A 16 -17.03 12.08 -16.67
N ILE A 17 -17.14 11.19 -15.67
CA ILE A 17 -16.09 10.87 -14.70
C ILE A 17 -14.93 10.17 -15.40
N LEU A 18 -15.18 9.20 -16.29
CA LEU A 18 -14.15 8.52 -17.10
C LEU A 18 -13.46 9.48 -18.09
N ARG A 19 -14.17 10.46 -18.64
CA ARG A 19 -13.59 11.50 -19.49
C ARG A 19 -12.74 12.50 -18.69
N PHE A 20 -13.07 12.70 -17.43
CA PHE A 20 -12.23 13.45 -16.46
C PHE A 20 -11.02 12.62 -16.03
N LEU A 21 -11.15 11.29 -16.06
CA LEU A 21 -10.13 10.27 -15.78
C LEU A 21 -9.31 9.86 -17.02
N ASN A 22 -9.39 10.57 -18.17
CA ASN A 22 -8.47 10.33 -19.27
C ASN A 22 -7.12 11.05 -18.95
N PRO A 23 -6.29 10.47 -18.05
CA PRO A 23 -5.13 11.14 -17.47
C PRO A 23 -3.96 11.18 -18.46
N PHE A 24 -3.94 10.22 -19.41
CA PHE A 24 -2.78 9.99 -20.27
C PHE A 24 -2.56 11.05 -21.35
N ARG A 25 -3.58 11.84 -21.70
CA ARG A 25 -3.47 12.82 -22.80
C ARG A 25 -2.89 14.19 -22.38
N TYR A 26 -2.72 14.42 -21.04
CA TYR A 26 -2.27 15.72 -20.51
C TYR A 26 -1.29 15.64 -19.34
N ILE A 27 -0.57 14.52 -19.19
CA ILE A 27 0.50 14.44 -18.18
C ILE A 27 1.66 15.30 -18.69
N LYS A 28 1.76 16.51 -18.14
CA LYS A 28 2.94 17.36 -18.36
C LYS A 28 4.10 16.85 -17.50
N ARG A 29 5.32 17.27 -17.83
CA ARG A 29 6.53 16.88 -17.08
C ARG A 29 6.44 17.11 -15.58
N ILE A 30 5.69 18.14 -15.16
CA ILE A 30 5.44 18.46 -13.75
C ILE A 30 4.56 17.38 -13.07
N ASP A 31 3.51 16.91 -13.73
CA ASP A 31 2.61 15.89 -13.17
C ASP A 31 3.38 14.57 -12.94
N TRP A 32 4.21 14.18 -13.92
CA TRP A 32 5.09 13.00 -13.80
C TRP A 32 6.11 13.12 -12.67
N TYR A 33 6.70 14.30 -12.50
CA TYR A 33 7.62 14.60 -11.40
C TYR A 33 6.93 14.39 -10.05
N ILE A 34 5.73 14.94 -9.88
CA ILE A 34 4.94 14.82 -8.65
C ILE A 34 4.57 13.35 -8.38
N ILE A 35 4.06 12.63 -9.39
CA ILE A 35 3.70 11.21 -9.28
C ILE A 35 4.91 10.38 -8.84
N LYS A 36 6.06 10.52 -9.52
CA LYS A 36 7.28 9.78 -9.20
C LYS A 36 7.75 10.03 -7.77
N LYS A 37 7.73 11.28 -7.35
CA LYS A 37 8.18 11.70 -6.02
C LYS A 37 7.23 11.19 -4.93
N PHE A 38 5.91 11.25 -5.18
CA PHE A 38 4.89 10.72 -4.26
C PHE A 38 4.99 9.19 -4.11
N VAL A 39 5.04 8.45 -5.23
CA VAL A 39 5.19 7.00 -5.23
C VAL A 39 6.49 6.59 -4.53
N GLY A 40 7.59 7.28 -4.81
CA GLY A 40 8.86 7.05 -4.13
C GLY A 40 8.77 7.23 -2.61
N THR A 41 8.10 8.29 -2.16
CA THR A 41 7.88 8.54 -0.72
C THR A 41 6.97 7.46 -0.10
N TYR A 42 5.95 7.00 -0.82
CA TYR A 42 5.07 5.93 -0.38
C TYR A 42 5.84 4.61 -0.15
N PHE A 43 6.61 4.16 -1.13
CA PHE A 43 7.41 2.94 -0.97
C PHE A 43 8.50 3.08 0.08
N PHE A 44 9.12 4.25 0.19
CA PHE A 44 10.09 4.52 1.26
C PHE A 44 9.45 4.43 2.65
N SER A 45 8.25 4.99 2.83
CA SER A 45 7.51 4.91 4.10
C SER A 45 7.14 3.47 4.46
N ILE A 46 6.69 2.68 3.47
CA ILE A 46 6.40 1.25 3.64
C ILE A 46 7.66 0.51 4.10
N LEU A 47 8.77 0.68 3.39
CA LEU A 47 10.03 -0.01 3.69
C LEU A 47 10.49 0.31 5.10
N LEU A 48 10.43 1.57 5.51
CA LEU A 48 10.87 2.01 6.84
C LEU A 48 10.00 1.37 7.94
N ILE A 49 8.68 1.47 7.82
CA ILE A 49 7.77 0.95 8.87
C ILE A 49 7.75 -0.57 8.89
N ILE A 50 7.79 -1.24 7.74
CA ILE A 50 7.85 -2.71 7.68
C ILE A 50 9.17 -3.22 8.26
N SER A 51 10.29 -2.54 8.04
CA SER A 51 11.56 -2.92 8.67
C SER A 51 11.46 -2.95 10.19
N VAL A 52 10.83 -1.93 10.77
CA VAL A 52 10.57 -1.88 12.22
C VAL A 52 9.61 -2.99 12.64
N ALA A 53 8.52 -3.20 11.91
CA ALA A 53 7.55 -4.26 12.21
C ALA A 53 8.18 -5.67 12.18
N ILE A 54 9.07 -5.94 11.22
CA ILE A 54 9.81 -7.21 11.13
C ILE A 54 10.69 -7.40 12.36
N VAL A 55 11.41 -6.36 12.81
CA VAL A 55 12.27 -6.45 13.99
C VAL A 55 11.47 -6.83 15.23
N PHE A 56 10.31 -6.22 15.45
CA PHE A 56 9.42 -6.57 16.56
C PHE A 56 8.87 -7.99 16.43
N ASP A 57 8.39 -8.37 15.24
CA ASP A 57 7.85 -9.72 15.00
C ASP A 57 8.92 -10.81 15.16
N VAL A 58 10.15 -10.56 14.73
CA VAL A 58 11.28 -11.46 14.96
C VAL A 58 11.51 -11.65 16.45
N ASN A 59 11.59 -10.56 17.22
CA ASN A 59 11.83 -10.62 18.67
C ASN A 59 10.76 -11.45 19.38
N ASP A 60 9.49 -11.26 19.03
CA ASP A 60 8.35 -11.96 19.66
C ASP A 60 8.25 -13.46 19.27
N ASN A 61 8.72 -13.81 18.08
CA ASN A 61 8.58 -15.16 17.56
C ASN A 61 9.89 -15.97 17.54
N LEU A 62 11.03 -15.34 17.78
CA LEU A 62 12.35 -16.01 17.79
C LEU A 62 12.41 -17.22 18.75
N PRO A 63 11.92 -17.16 20.01
CA PRO A 63 11.88 -18.31 20.89
C PRO A 63 11.15 -19.50 20.28
N LYS A 64 9.95 -19.25 19.71
CA LYS A 64 9.10 -20.27 19.10
C LYS A 64 9.74 -20.94 17.88
N PHE A 65 10.46 -20.14 17.07
CA PHE A 65 11.17 -20.66 15.90
C PHE A 65 12.38 -21.53 16.29
N THR A 66 13.08 -21.14 17.37
CA THR A 66 14.24 -21.88 17.88
C THR A 66 13.83 -23.17 18.55
N GLU A 67 12.80 -23.15 19.41
CA GLU A 67 12.27 -24.35 20.09
C GLU A 67 11.79 -25.43 19.09
N ASN A 68 11.18 -25.02 17.99
CA ASN A 68 10.65 -25.94 17.01
C ASN A 68 11.61 -26.23 15.85
N HIS A 69 12.89 -25.84 15.95
CA HIS A 69 13.95 -26.07 14.95
C HIS A 69 13.50 -25.65 13.55
N ALA A 70 12.79 -24.51 13.41
CA ALA A 70 12.32 -24.01 12.13
C ALA A 70 13.53 -23.62 11.24
N PRO A 71 13.64 -24.15 10.01
CA PRO A 71 14.76 -23.81 9.14
C PRO A 71 14.67 -22.34 8.71
N LEU A 72 15.80 -21.63 8.73
CA LEU A 72 15.90 -20.21 8.37
C LEU A 72 15.27 -19.91 7.00
N ARG A 73 15.43 -20.83 6.04
CA ARG A 73 14.83 -20.69 4.72
C ARG A 73 13.31 -20.61 4.77
N ALA A 74 12.65 -21.45 5.57
CA ALA A 74 11.21 -21.43 5.72
C ALA A 74 10.74 -20.15 6.46
N ILE A 75 11.50 -19.67 7.44
CA ILE A 75 11.20 -18.41 8.13
C ILE A 75 11.21 -17.24 7.14
N VAL A 76 12.21 -17.14 6.27
CA VAL A 76 12.34 -16.04 5.32
C VAL A 76 11.31 -16.13 4.20
N PHE A 77 11.17 -17.30 3.54
CA PHE A 77 10.37 -17.45 2.32
C PHE A 77 8.89 -17.76 2.60
N ASP A 78 8.58 -18.61 3.58
CA ASP A 78 7.21 -19.01 3.85
C ASP A 78 6.52 -18.05 4.83
N TYR A 79 7.28 -17.44 5.75
CA TYR A 79 6.73 -16.53 6.73
C TYR A 79 6.90 -15.05 6.33
N TYR A 80 8.12 -14.51 6.26
CA TYR A 80 8.33 -13.07 6.03
C TYR A 80 7.98 -12.61 4.62
N LEU A 81 8.23 -13.40 3.58
CA LEU A 81 7.87 -13.01 2.22
C LEU A 81 6.35 -12.84 2.04
N ASN A 82 5.55 -13.58 2.82
CA ASN A 82 4.10 -13.49 2.82
C ASN A 82 3.56 -12.49 3.88
N PHE A 83 4.33 -12.23 4.92
CA PHE A 83 4.02 -11.23 5.95
C PHE A 83 4.08 -9.81 5.41
N VAL A 84 5.13 -9.47 4.65
CA VAL A 84 5.37 -8.13 4.12
C VAL A 84 4.22 -7.61 3.24
N PRO A 85 3.73 -8.31 2.21
CA PRO A 85 2.60 -7.85 1.40
C PRO A 85 1.31 -7.71 2.20
N TYR A 86 1.07 -8.62 3.13
CA TYR A 86 -0.10 -8.57 4.01
C TYR A 86 -0.10 -7.29 4.86
N PHE A 87 1.00 -6.99 5.55
CA PHE A 87 1.15 -5.81 6.39
C PHE A 87 1.14 -4.52 5.56
N ALA A 88 1.83 -4.50 4.41
CA ALA A 88 1.82 -3.35 3.51
C ALA A 88 0.40 -3.01 3.05
N ASN A 89 -0.41 -4.01 2.76
CA ASN A 89 -1.79 -3.81 2.33
C ASN A 89 -2.71 -3.41 3.49
N LEU A 90 -2.57 -4.03 4.66
CA LEU A 90 -3.37 -3.74 5.85
C LEU A 90 -3.26 -2.25 6.25
N PHE A 91 -2.06 -1.69 6.16
CA PHE A 91 -1.77 -0.30 6.49
C PHE A 91 -1.66 0.61 5.28
N SER A 92 -2.06 0.17 4.08
CA SER A 92 -1.86 0.93 2.83
C SER A 92 -2.46 2.33 2.87
N ALA A 93 -3.65 2.49 3.44
CA ALA A 93 -4.30 3.79 3.59
C ALA A 93 -3.49 4.73 4.50
N LEU A 94 -2.93 4.21 5.60
CA LEU A 94 -2.05 4.96 6.50
C LEU A 94 -0.77 5.39 5.79
N PHE A 95 -0.17 4.50 4.99
CA PHE A 95 1.04 4.82 4.24
C PHE A 95 0.80 5.88 3.16
N VAL A 96 -0.35 5.83 2.48
CA VAL A 96 -0.76 6.88 1.53
C VAL A 96 -0.87 8.23 2.26
N PHE A 97 -1.52 8.25 3.42
CA PHE A 97 -1.68 9.46 4.22
C PHE A 97 -0.33 10.06 4.66
N ILE A 98 0.56 9.22 5.21
CA ILE A 98 1.91 9.64 5.61
C ILE A 98 2.69 10.15 4.39
N ALA A 99 2.62 9.46 3.26
CA ALA A 99 3.31 9.86 2.03
C ALA A 99 2.82 11.21 1.52
N VAL A 100 1.49 11.46 1.55
CA VAL A 100 0.92 12.75 1.14
C VAL A 100 1.44 13.87 2.03
N ILE A 101 1.38 13.71 3.34
CA ILE A 101 1.83 14.76 4.29
C ILE A 101 3.32 15.01 4.11
N PHE A 102 4.14 13.96 4.16
CA PHE A 102 5.61 14.08 4.10
C PHE A 102 6.07 14.69 2.78
N PHE A 103 5.52 14.20 1.66
CA PHE A 103 5.84 14.70 0.34
C PHE A 103 5.42 16.16 0.16
N THR A 104 4.19 16.51 0.58
CA THR A 104 3.67 17.88 0.48
C THR A 104 4.46 18.85 1.35
N SER A 105 4.78 18.45 2.59
CA SER A 105 5.63 19.26 3.49
C SER A 105 7.02 19.48 2.89
N LYS A 106 7.62 18.47 2.30
CA LYS A 106 8.93 18.60 1.65
C LYS A 106 8.89 19.52 0.44
N MET A 107 7.84 19.43 -0.41
CA MET A 107 7.65 20.37 -1.52
C MET A 107 7.39 21.81 -1.05
N ALA A 108 6.64 21.97 0.03
CA ALA A 108 6.38 23.29 0.60
C ALA A 108 7.66 23.90 1.20
N GLY A 109 8.42 23.11 1.97
CA GLY A 109 9.70 23.56 2.56
C GLY A 109 10.75 23.94 1.51
N ASN A 110 10.75 23.28 0.36
CA ASN A 110 11.63 23.62 -0.76
C ASN A 110 11.08 24.76 -1.65
N SER A 111 9.96 25.42 -1.26
CA SER A 111 9.28 26.43 -2.06
C SER A 111 8.82 25.96 -3.45
N GLU A 112 8.82 24.65 -3.72
CA GLU A 112 8.44 24.07 -5.01
C GLU A 112 6.95 24.36 -5.34
N ILE A 113 6.08 24.27 -4.34
CA ILE A 113 4.64 24.56 -4.49
C ILE A 113 4.43 26.03 -4.88
N ILE A 114 5.14 26.94 -4.21
CA ILE A 114 5.05 28.38 -4.49
C ILE A 114 5.56 28.68 -5.90
N ALA A 115 6.67 28.10 -6.29
CA ALA A 115 7.23 28.28 -7.64
C ALA A 115 6.29 27.74 -8.74
N ILE A 116 5.64 26.59 -8.51
CA ILE A 116 4.65 26.03 -9.44
C ILE A 116 3.42 26.93 -9.55
N MET A 117 2.93 27.47 -8.45
CA MET A 117 1.77 28.36 -8.45
C MET A 117 2.11 29.73 -9.05
N ALA A 118 3.30 30.26 -8.79
CA ALA A 118 3.78 31.50 -9.38
C ALA A 118 3.95 31.42 -10.93
N SER A 119 4.14 30.22 -11.45
CA SER A 119 4.16 29.98 -12.92
C SER A 119 2.76 30.00 -13.57
N GLY A 120 1.70 30.36 -12.84
CA GLY A 120 0.32 30.45 -13.32
C GLY A 120 -0.45 29.11 -13.31
N ILE A 121 0.08 28.08 -12.67
CA ILE A 121 -0.60 26.80 -12.52
C ILE A 121 -1.61 26.92 -11.37
N SER A 122 -2.90 26.66 -11.63
CA SER A 122 -3.94 26.69 -10.61
C SER A 122 -3.77 25.54 -9.61
N PHE A 123 -4.17 25.77 -8.35
CA PHE A 123 -4.14 24.76 -7.28
C PHE A 123 -4.90 23.46 -7.66
N LYS A 124 -6.07 23.60 -8.31
CA LYS A 124 -6.84 22.45 -8.81
C LYS A 124 -6.04 21.58 -9.78
N ARG A 125 -5.17 22.20 -10.56
CA ARG A 125 -4.30 21.46 -11.48
C ARG A 125 -3.17 20.77 -10.74
N LEU A 126 -2.62 21.36 -9.68
CA LEU A 126 -1.61 20.76 -8.81
C LEU A 126 -2.14 19.52 -8.10
N LEU A 127 -3.43 19.48 -7.74
CA LEU A 127 -4.06 18.33 -7.10
C LEU A 127 -4.28 17.11 -8.03
N ARG A 128 -4.29 17.30 -9.35
CA ARG A 128 -4.53 16.20 -10.31
C ARG A 128 -3.54 15.04 -10.15
N PRO A 129 -2.23 15.23 -10.14
CA PRO A 129 -1.27 14.13 -9.97
C PRO A 129 -1.44 13.41 -8.63
N TYR A 130 -1.84 14.11 -7.56
CA TYR A 130 -2.15 13.47 -6.27
C TYR A 130 -3.32 12.49 -6.40
N MET A 131 -4.42 12.93 -7.01
CA MET A 131 -5.60 12.09 -7.22
C MET A 131 -5.29 10.87 -8.10
N ILE A 132 -4.54 11.06 -9.18
CA ILE A 132 -4.12 9.98 -10.07
C ILE A 132 -3.28 8.96 -9.29
N THR A 133 -2.32 9.42 -8.49
CA THR A 133 -1.45 8.54 -7.70
C THR A 133 -2.25 7.79 -6.63
N CYS A 134 -3.17 8.45 -5.92
CA CYS A 134 -4.03 7.78 -4.95
C CYS A 134 -4.89 6.68 -5.57
N ILE A 135 -5.50 6.94 -6.74
CA ILE A 135 -6.30 5.95 -7.47
C ILE A 135 -5.42 4.78 -7.92
N MET A 136 -4.23 5.06 -8.42
CA MET A 136 -3.27 4.02 -8.85
C MET A 136 -2.83 3.15 -7.66
N LEU A 137 -2.50 3.75 -6.52
CA LEU A 137 -2.11 3.02 -5.31
C LEU A 137 -3.27 2.21 -4.73
N SER A 138 -4.50 2.76 -4.75
CA SER A 138 -5.70 2.03 -4.32
C SER A 138 -5.99 0.83 -5.22
N ALA A 139 -5.85 0.97 -6.53
CA ALA A 139 -6.00 -0.13 -7.48
C ALA A 139 -4.93 -1.21 -7.26
N MET A 140 -3.68 -0.81 -6.99
CA MET A 140 -2.59 -1.73 -6.66
C MET A 140 -2.86 -2.48 -5.34
N SER A 141 -3.31 -1.78 -4.29
CA SER A 141 -3.71 -2.37 -3.01
C SER A 141 -4.86 -3.37 -3.18
N TYR A 142 -5.85 -3.03 -3.99
CA TYR A 142 -6.96 -3.93 -4.32
C TYR A 142 -6.47 -5.19 -5.05
N ALA A 143 -5.59 -5.07 -6.03
CA ALA A 143 -5.02 -6.20 -6.75
C ALA A 143 -4.19 -7.11 -5.81
N LEU A 144 -3.39 -6.53 -4.91
CA LEU A 144 -2.68 -7.28 -3.87
C LEU A 144 -3.64 -8.05 -2.96
N SER A 145 -4.72 -7.40 -2.54
CA SER A 145 -5.76 -8.01 -1.69
C SER A 145 -6.50 -9.16 -2.37
N ALA A 146 -6.76 -9.02 -3.67
CA ALA A 146 -7.52 -10.01 -4.43
C ALA A 146 -6.70 -11.26 -4.83
N TYR A 147 -5.40 -11.08 -5.15
CA TYR A 147 -4.59 -12.14 -5.76
C TYR A 147 -3.44 -12.61 -4.87
N VAL A 148 -2.67 -11.70 -4.30
CA VAL A 148 -1.42 -12.04 -3.58
C VAL A 148 -1.69 -12.45 -2.14
N ILE A 149 -2.51 -11.70 -1.43
CA ILE A 149 -2.75 -11.91 0.01
C ILE A 149 -3.45 -13.24 0.31
N PRO A 150 -4.50 -13.69 -0.42
CA PRO A 150 -5.15 -14.95 -0.11
C PRO A 150 -4.18 -16.13 -0.18
N TYR A 151 -3.35 -16.17 -1.25
CA TYR A 151 -2.34 -17.22 -1.41
C TYR A 151 -1.26 -17.15 -0.31
N GLY A 152 -0.70 -15.97 -0.07
CA GLY A 152 0.33 -15.77 0.96
C GLY A 152 -0.16 -16.06 2.37
N THR A 153 -1.43 -15.79 2.67
CA THR A 153 -2.03 -16.07 3.98
C THR A 153 -2.12 -17.57 4.25
N VAL A 154 -2.49 -18.36 3.25
CA VAL A 154 -2.53 -19.84 3.39
C VAL A 154 -1.14 -20.39 3.67
N VAL A 155 -0.12 -19.96 2.92
CA VAL A 155 1.27 -20.41 3.14
C VAL A 155 1.75 -20.04 4.55
N ARG A 156 1.52 -18.80 4.97
CA ARG A 156 1.88 -18.32 6.30
C ARG A 156 1.15 -19.08 7.42
N GLN A 157 -0.15 -19.31 7.28
CA GLN A 157 -0.94 -20.05 8.27
C GLN A 157 -0.45 -21.51 8.42
N ASN A 158 -0.13 -22.18 7.31
CA ASN A 158 0.44 -23.52 7.34
C ASN A 158 1.78 -23.55 8.09
N PHE A 159 2.62 -22.54 7.86
CA PHE A 159 3.87 -22.38 8.62
C PHE A 159 3.60 -22.14 10.12
N GLU A 160 2.66 -21.27 10.46
CA GLU A 160 2.30 -20.98 11.85
C GLU A 160 1.72 -22.21 12.58
N ILE A 161 0.88 -22.99 11.92
CA ILE A 161 0.35 -24.23 12.48
C ILE A 161 1.48 -25.24 12.75
N LYS A 162 2.40 -25.34 11.81
CA LYS A 162 3.52 -26.31 11.90
C LYS A 162 4.54 -25.95 12.98
N TYR A 163 4.86 -24.66 13.12
CA TYR A 163 5.98 -24.24 13.97
C TYR A 163 5.57 -23.41 15.20
N LYS A 164 4.44 -22.67 15.19
CA LYS A 164 3.97 -21.90 16.36
C LYS A 164 3.00 -22.67 17.25
N LYS A 165 2.08 -23.49 16.68
CA LYS A 165 1.09 -24.24 17.49
C LYS A 165 1.67 -25.47 18.19
N LYS A 166 2.72 -26.07 17.63
CA LYS A 166 3.35 -27.26 18.24
C LYS A 166 3.96 -26.92 19.62
N SER A 167 4.57 -25.75 19.77
CA SER A 167 5.10 -25.26 21.04
C SER A 167 4.02 -25.11 22.13
N LYS A 168 2.81 -24.67 21.76
CA LYS A 168 1.72 -24.46 22.73
C LYS A 168 1.17 -25.77 23.32
N ASN A 169 1.16 -26.84 22.56
CA ASN A 169 0.71 -28.16 23.05
C ASN A 169 1.75 -28.82 23.95
N THR A 170 3.04 -28.68 23.65
CA THR A 170 4.12 -29.23 24.49
C THR A 170 4.20 -28.54 25.86
N SER A 171 3.91 -27.24 25.92
CA SER A 171 3.88 -26.49 27.20
C SER A 171 2.65 -26.84 28.07
N ALA A 172 1.55 -27.28 27.46
CA ALA A 172 0.33 -27.69 28.18
C ALA A 172 0.39 -29.13 28.68
N GLU A 173 1.30 -29.94 28.11
CA GLU A 173 1.48 -31.36 28.49
C GLU A 173 2.49 -31.55 29.65
N ASN A 174 3.26 -30.49 29.96
CA ASN A 174 4.28 -30.47 31.03
C ASN A 174 3.83 -29.75 32.33
N VAL A 175 2.54 -29.49 32.49
CA VAL A 175 1.91 -28.97 33.71
C VAL A 175 0.97 -30.02 34.31
#